data_8494eafb840672034bb7bfdadda05d0d
#
_entry.id   8494eafb840672034bb7bfdadda05d0d
#
_cell.length_a   1.000
_cell.length_b   1.000
_cell.length_c   1.000
_cell.angle_alpha   90.00
_cell.angle_beta   90.00
_cell.angle_gamma   90.00
#
_symmetry.space_group_name_H-M   'P 1'
#
loop_
_entity.id
_entity.type
_entity.pdbx_description
1 polymer ?
#
loop_
_entity_poly.entity_id
_entity_poly.type
_entity_poly.pdbx_seq_one_letter_code
_entity_poly.pdbx_strand_id
1 'polypeptide(L)'
;YMERLKNIGDTNILREQLVDFVVANGLKFRKKIPKKTKLHAELIDIIKRYPGYKDYVSLCSWFLFPGRDKKTFSAFTKLTLWPRIRKQPIIAAGYLEGLEIVHADFRTVIQEFSGGDKTLFVLDPPYPGTLQNSYTDNGSQRFSDDDFNNLISMVSRPFILFFSDTSNISDQVIDKMKPFRSFEHCTSLSKSKYIDKMIHTV
;
A
#
# COMPACT_ATOMS: atom_id res chain seq x y z
N TYR A 1 10.27 -3.40 -6.05
CA TYR A 1 9.09 -4.16 -6.51
C TYR A 1 9.50 -5.33 -7.41
N MET A 2 10.30 -5.09 -8.45
CA MET A 2 10.78 -6.13 -9.40
C MET A 2 11.55 -7.24 -8.71
N GLU A 3 12.36 -6.94 -7.69
CA GLU A 3 13.07 -7.94 -6.90
C GLU A 3 12.09 -8.89 -6.18
N ARG A 4 10.99 -8.38 -5.65
CA ARG A 4 9.95 -9.20 -5.01
C ARG A 4 9.28 -10.15 -5.99
N LEU A 5 8.99 -9.68 -7.22
CA LEU A 5 8.40 -10.52 -8.27
C LEU A 5 9.34 -11.66 -8.69
N LYS A 6 10.64 -11.38 -8.84
CA LYS A 6 11.64 -12.39 -9.17
C LYS A 6 11.77 -13.48 -8.10
N ASN A 7 11.50 -13.15 -6.84
CA ASN A 7 11.66 -14.02 -5.69
C ASN A 7 10.32 -14.55 -5.12
N ILE A 8 9.26 -14.57 -5.92
CA ILE A 8 7.95 -15.12 -5.48
C ILE A 8 8.04 -16.59 -5.11
N GLY A 9 8.87 -17.38 -5.81
CA GLY A 9 9.12 -18.77 -5.47
C GLY A 9 9.62 -18.92 -4.03
N ASP A 10 10.69 -18.23 -3.69
CA ASP A 10 11.25 -18.21 -2.32
C ASP A 10 10.23 -17.72 -1.29
N THR A 11 9.50 -16.66 -1.62
CA THR A 11 8.45 -16.12 -0.76
C THR A 11 7.36 -17.15 -0.49
N ASN A 12 6.96 -17.93 -1.49
CA ASN A 12 5.96 -19.01 -1.33
C ASN A 12 6.50 -20.20 -0.53
N ILE A 13 7.75 -20.59 -0.71
CA ILE A 13 8.37 -21.65 0.09
C ILE A 13 8.40 -21.26 1.57
N LEU A 14 8.85 -20.04 1.89
CA LEU A 14 8.84 -19.54 3.26
C LEU A 14 7.40 -19.43 3.81
N ARG A 15 6.45 -18.96 2.99
CA ARG A 15 5.03 -18.90 3.36
C ARG A 15 4.50 -20.28 3.77
N GLU A 16 4.83 -21.33 3.01
CA GLU A 16 4.39 -22.69 3.26
C GLU A 16 4.89 -23.20 4.63
N GLN A 17 6.17 -23.04 4.91
CA GLN A 17 6.76 -23.37 6.22
C GLN A 17 6.06 -22.63 7.38
N LEU A 18 5.74 -21.35 7.18
CA LEU A 18 5.07 -20.54 8.18
C LEU A 18 3.58 -20.91 8.35
N VAL A 19 2.90 -21.31 7.28
CA VAL A 19 1.53 -21.84 7.34
C VAL A 19 1.52 -23.15 8.11
N ASP A 20 2.45 -24.08 7.82
CA ASP A 20 2.56 -25.37 8.51
C ASP A 20 2.81 -25.15 10.00
N PHE A 21 3.69 -24.23 10.37
CA PHE A 21 3.92 -23.87 11.76
C PHE A 21 2.65 -23.33 12.43
N VAL A 22 1.93 -22.42 11.78
CA VAL A 22 0.68 -21.83 12.30
C VAL A 22 -0.39 -22.91 12.51
N VAL A 23 -0.52 -23.84 11.56
CA VAL A 23 -1.48 -24.95 11.65
C VAL A 23 -1.08 -25.95 12.72
N ALA A 24 0.17 -26.39 12.75
CA ALA A 24 0.67 -27.38 13.72
C ALA A 24 0.54 -26.90 15.17
N ASN A 25 0.64 -25.59 15.40
CA ASN A 25 0.49 -24.98 16.73
C ASN A 25 -0.95 -24.52 17.04
N GLY A 26 -1.94 -24.83 16.21
CA GLY A 26 -3.33 -24.44 16.40
C GLY A 26 -3.53 -22.92 16.50
N LEU A 27 -2.68 -22.11 15.87
CA LEU A 27 -2.75 -20.67 15.96
C LEU A 27 -3.93 -20.14 15.13
N LYS A 28 -4.84 -19.46 15.79
CA LYS A 28 -6.01 -18.87 15.14
C LYS A 28 -5.65 -17.57 14.42
N PHE A 29 -6.35 -17.30 13.33
CA PHE A 29 -6.24 -16.06 12.56
C PHE A 29 -6.37 -14.82 13.48
N ARG A 30 -5.43 -13.91 13.39
CA ARG A 30 -5.33 -12.68 14.21
C ARG A 30 -5.22 -12.92 15.73
N LYS A 31 -4.90 -14.13 16.19
CA LYS A 31 -4.59 -14.35 17.61
C LYS A 31 -3.18 -13.88 17.92
N LYS A 32 -3.05 -13.10 18.98
CA LYS A 32 -1.78 -12.53 19.42
C LYS A 32 -0.75 -13.60 19.78
N ILE A 33 0.46 -13.48 19.23
CA ILE A 33 1.67 -14.18 19.67
C ILE A 33 2.55 -13.15 20.40
N PRO A 34 2.57 -13.14 21.76
CA PRO A 34 3.33 -12.16 22.50
C PRO A 34 4.83 -12.35 22.26
N LYS A 35 5.59 -11.24 22.33
CA LYS A 35 7.05 -11.27 22.35
C LYS A 35 7.56 -12.18 23.47
N LYS A 36 8.76 -12.72 23.30
CA LYS A 36 9.46 -13.53 24.30
C LYS A 36 8.74 -14.83 24.68
N THR A 37 7.69 -15.25 23.97
CA THR A 37 7.11 -16.58 24.11
C THR A 37 7.88 -17.59 23.28
N LYS A 38 7.79 -18.89 23.65
CA LYS A 38 8.38 -19.99 22.89
C LYS A 38 7.89 -19.97 21.43
N LEU A 39 6.58 -19.84 21.20
CA LEU A 39 5.98 -19.74 19.86
C LEU A 39 6.54 -18.58 19.05
N HIS A 40 6.75 -17.41 19.67
CA HIS A 40 7.35 -16.27 19.00
C HIS A 40 8.80 -16.57 18.58
N ALA A 41 9.60 -17.17 19.48
CA ALA A 41 10.98 -17.52 19.20
C ALA A 41 11.10 -18.55 18.07
N GLU A 42 10.27 -19.59 18.08
CA GLU A 42 10.23 -20.64 17.05
C GLU A 42 9.85 -20.07 15.67
N LEU A 43 8.81 -19.22 15.60
CA LEU A 43 8.42 -18.56 14.37
C LEU A 43 9.53 -17.67 13.80
N ILE A 44 10.17 -16.88 14.65
CA ILE A 44 11.32 -16.04 14.27
C ILE A 44 12.50 -16.91 13.80
N ASP A 45 12.74 -18.04 14.43
CA ASP A 45 13.81 -18.97 14.06
C ASP A 45 13.58 -19.59 12.66
N ILE A 46 12.35 -19.97 12.33
CA ILE A 46 11.99 -20.42 10.97
C ILE A 46 12.37 -19.36 9.94
N ILE A 47 11.93 -18.10 10.16
CA ILE A 47 12.24 -17.00 9.24
C ILE A 47 13.76 -16.76 9.17
N LYS A 48 14.45 -16.81 10.30
CA LYS A 48 15.90 -16.59 10.38
C LYS A 48 16.67 -17.63 9.59
N ARG A 49 16.35 -18.91 9.77
CA ARG A 49 17.05 -20.05 9.14
C ARG A 49 16.72 -20.23 7.67
N TYR A 50 15.61 -19.67 7.20
CA TYR A 50 15.28 -19.77 5.78
C TYR A 50 16.41 -19.16 4.93
N PRO A 51 17.02 -19.92 4.00
CA PRO A 51 18.20 -19.46 3.27
C PRO A 51 17.87 -18.54 2.10
N GLY A 52 16.63 -18.62 1.58
CA GLY A 52 16.20 -17.86 0.40
C GLY A 52 15.82 -16.41 0.71
N TYR A 53 15.27 -15.76 -0.30
CA TYR A 53 14.82 -14.37 -0.20
C TYR A 53 13.71 -14.19 0.83
N LYS A 54 13.86 -13.18 1.67
CA LYS A 54 12.89 -12.83 2.72
C LYS A 54 12.17 -11.52 2.35
N ASP A 55 10.97 -11.65 1.80
CA ASP A 55 10.13 -10.50 1.50
C ASP A 55 9.52 -9.90 2.78
N TYR A 56 10.13 -8.86 3.30
CA TYR A 56 9.66 -8.20 4.53
C TYR A 56 8.29 -7.57 4.38
N VAL A 57 7.89 -7.14 3.19
CA VAL A 57 6.53 -6.61 2.94
C VAL A 57 5.49 -7.72 3.15
N SER A 58 5.73 -8.90 2.58
CA SER A 58 4.88 -10.07 2.80
C SER A 58 4.88 -10.52 4.26
N LEU A 59 6.06 -10.60 4.90
CA LEU A 59 6.16 -10.97 6.32
C LEU A 59 5.40 -9.99 7.22
N CYS A 60 5.51 -8.70 6.98
CA CYS A 60 4.76 -7.69 7.72
C CYS A 60 3.25 -7.85 7.48
N SER A 61 2.82 -8.04 6.24
CA SER A 61 1.42 -8.30 5.88
C SER A 61 0.85 -9.54 6.56
N TRP A 62 1.68 -10.60 6.73
CA TRP A 62 1.25 -11.86 7.33
C TRP A 62 1.21 -11.85 8.86
N PHE A 63 2.00 -10.99 9.51
CA PHE A 63 2.15 -11.04 10.96
C PHE A 63 2.01 -9.72 11.69
N LEU A 64 1.86 -8.60 10.99
CA LEU A 64 1.67 -7.28 11.62
C LEU A 64 0.34 -6.65 11.21
N PHE A 65 -0.10 -5.67 11.97
CA PHE A 65 -1.22 -4.83 11.57
C PHE A 65 -0.79 -3.84 10.47
N PRO A 66 -1.71 -3.43 9.59
CA PRO A 66 -1.44 -2.40 8.57
C PRO A 66 -0.78 -1.15 9.18
N GLY A 67 0.14 -0.55 8.44
CA GLY A 67 0.89 0.62 8.87
C GLY A 67 2.03 0.34 9.88
N ARG A 68 2.36 -0.93 10.12
CA ARG A 68 3.49 -1.34 10.97
C ARG A 68 4.62 -2.00 10.20
N ASP A 69 4.77 -1.66 8.95
CA ASP A 69 5.78 -2.25 8.08
C ASP A 69 7.20 -2.03 8.61
N LYS A 70 8.04 -3.03 8.44
CA LYS A 70 9.44 -3.02 8.85
C LYS A 70 10.33 -3.46 7.71
N LYS A 71 11.42 -2.75 7.50
CA LYS A 71 12.37 -3.00 6.42
C LYS A 71 13.49 -3.98 6.80
N THR A 72 13.63 -4.27 8.08
CA THR A 72 14.72 -5.12 8.57
C THR A 72 14.21 -6.24 9.46
N PHE A 73 14.91 -7.38 9.42
CA PHE A 73 14.64 -8.53 10.29
C PHE A 73 14.69 -8.14 11.77
N SER A 74 15.73 -7.40 12.19
CA SER A 74 15.86 -6.96 13.58
C SER A 74 14.69 -6.11 14.07
N ALA A 75 14.14 -5.24 13.24
CA ALA A 75 12.96 -4.45 13.59
C ALA A 75 11.69 -5.31 13.67
N PHE A 76 11.53 -6.27 12.74
CA PHE A 76 10.41 -7.20 12.70
C PHE A 76 10.38 -8.10 13.95
N THR A 77 11.51 -8.69 14.36
CA THR A 77 11.60 -9.62 15.50
C THR A 77 11.25 -8.97 16.84
N LYS A 78 11.30 -7.66 16.93
CA LYS A 78 10.98 -6.90 18.17
C LYS A 78 9.49 -6.70 18.37
N LEU A 79 8.64 -7.16 17.46
CA LEU A 79 7.22 -6.88 17.50
C LEU A 79 6.41 -8.08 17.98
N THR A 80 5.24 -7.80 18.54
CA THR A 80 4.19 -8.80 18.75
C THR A 80 3.62 -9.19 17.40
N LEU A 81 3.44 -10.48 17.18
CA LEU A 81 2.97 -11.02 15.91
C LEU A 81 1.49 -11.42 15.99
N TRP A 82 0.82 -11.37 14.84
CA TRP A 82 -0.60 -11.65 14.70
C TRP A 82 -0.81 -12.43 13.40
N PRO A 83 -0.85 -13.78 13.44
CA PRO A 83 -0.96 -14.60 12.24
C PRO A 83 -2.14 -14.19 11.37
N ARG A 84 -1.84 -13.78 10.14
CA ARG A 84 -2.79 -13.40 9.09
C ARG A 84 -2.44 -14.07 7.76
N ILE A 85 -1.50 -14.99 7.80
CA ILE A 85 -0.98 -15.68 6.64
C ILE A 85 -2.08 -16.51 5.98
N ARG A 86 -2.19 -16.42 4.65
CA ARG A 86 -3.14 -17.20 3.86
C ARG A 86 -2.51 -18.51 3.43
N LYS A 87 -3.34 -19.56 3.31
CA LYS A 87 -2.90 -20.88 2.84
C LYS A 87 -2.54 -20.88 1.35
N GLN A 88 -3.25 -20.09 0.55
CA GLN A 88 -3.03 -20.01 -0.88
C GLN A 88 -1.68 -19.33 -1.19
N PRO A 89 -0.94 -19.82 -2.19
CA PRO A 89 0.29 -19.18 -2.64
C PRO A 89 0.03 -17.79 -3.24
N ILE A 90 1.07 -16.98 -3.26
CA ILE A 90 1.07 -15.74 -4.03
C ILE A 90 1.25 -16.11 -5.49
N ILE A 91 0.31 -15.71 -6.33
CA ILE A 91 0.37 -15.91 -7.78
C ILE A 91 0.64 -14.54 -8.40
N ALA A 92 1.70 -14.46 -9.19
CA ALA A 92 2.08 -13.23 -9.91
C ALA A 92 2.37 -13.48 -11.40
N ALA A 93 2.05 -14.66 -11.92
CA ALA A 93 2.15 -14.94 -13.35
C ALA A 93 1.22 -13.97 -14.10
N GLY A 94 1.79 -13.24 -15.06
CA GLY A 94 1.06 -12.21 -15.82
C GLY A 94 0.70 -10.93 -15.04
N TYR A 95 1.04 -10.86 -13.73
CA TYR A 95 0.77 -9.65 -12.95
C TYR A 95 1.67 -8.51 -13.41
N LEU A 96 1.06 -7.40 -13.80
CA LEU A 96 1.70 -6.23 -14.40
C LEU A 96 2.33 -6.48 -15.79
N GLU A 97 1.98 -7.59 -16.46
CA GLU A 97 2.37 -7.79 -17.86
C GLU A 97 1.80 -6.66 -18.73
N GLY A 98 2.62 -6.09 -19.56
CA GLY A 98 2.24 -4.94 -20.41
C GLY A 98 2.14 -3.59 -19.70
N LEU A 99 2.46 -3.53 -18.39
CA LEU A 99 2.52 -2.27 -17.64
C LEU A 99 3.96 -1.78 -17.51
N GLU A 100 4.17 -0.50 -17.77
CA GLU A 100 5.41 0.20 -17.43
C GLU A 100 5.33 0.70 -15.99
N ILE A 101 6.39 0.43 -15.20
CA ILE A 101 6.48 0.88 -13.81
C ILE A 101 7.52 1.99 -13.74
N VAL A 102 7.07 3.20 -13.49
CA VAL A 102 7.92 4.39 -13.33
C VAL A 102 7.97 4.78 -11.86
N HIS A 103 9.19 5.02 -11.34
CA HIS A 103 9.39 5.59 -10.01
C HIS A 103 9.99 6.99 -10.17
N ALA A 104 9.13 7.99 -10.28
CA ALA A 104 9.50 9.38 -10.49
C ALA A 104 8.59 10.32 -9.68
N ASP A 105 8.95 11.59 -9.61
CA ASP A 105 8.07 12.64 -9.09
C ASP A 105 6.84 12.77 -9.99
N PHE A 106 5.67 12.91 -9.37
CA PHE A 106 4.40 12.99 -10.12
C PHE A 106 4.37 14.16 -11.12
N ARG A 107 5.07 15.25 -10.82
CA ARG A 107 5.16 16.43 -11.70
C ARG A 107 5.80 16.06 -13.03
N THR A 108 6.88 15.28 -12.96
CA THR A 108 7.58 14.79 -14.16
C THR A 108 6.67 13.86 -14.96
N VAL A 109 6.00 12.92 -14.30
CA VAL A 109 5.11 11.96 -14.97
C VAL A 109 3.93 12.69 -15.64
N ILE A 110 3.28 13.63 -14.93
CA ILE A 110 2.17 14.38 -15.51
C ILE A 110 2.63 15.20 -16.72
N GLN A 111 3.78 15.89 -16.63
CA GLN A 111 4.31 16.66 -17.75
C GLN A 111 4.59 15.80 -18.99
N GLU A 112 5.16 14.63 -18.79
CA GLU A 112 5.50 13.69 -19.86
C GLU A 112 4.26 13.18 -20.62
N PHE A 113 3.17 12.90 -19.89
CA PHE A 113 1.97 12.28 -20.46
C PHE A 113 0.80 13.24 -20.72
N SER A 114 0.89 14.52 -20.34
CA SER A 114 -0.21 15.50 -20.47
C SER A 114 -0.60 15.83 -21.90
N GLY A 115 0.25 15.57 -22.90
CA GLY A 115 -0.02 15.87 -24.31
C GLY A 115 -0.63 14.71 -25.11
N GLY A 116 -0.92 13.58 -24.48
CA GLY A 116 -1.39 12.39 -25.21
C GLY A 116 -2.91 12.36 -25.35
N ASP A 117 -3.41 12.30 -26.59
CA ASP A 117 -4.85 12.23 -26.90
C ASP A 117 -5.58 11.02 -26.30
N LYS A 118 -4.84 10.02 -25.82
CA LYS A 118 -5.37 8.77 -25.26
C LYS A 118 -4.94 8.53 -23.80
N THR A 119 -4.57 9.59 -23.10
CA THR A 119 -4.11 9.48 -21.71
C THR A 119 -5.27 9.68 -20.75
N LEU A 120 -5.47 8.71 -19.85
CA LEU A 120 -6.34 8.85 -18.67
C LEU A 120 -5.47 8.81 -17.41
N PHE A 121 -5.48 9.88 -16.63
CA PHE A 121 -4.82 9.91 -15.33
C PHE A 121 -5.72 9.28 -14.26
N VAL A 122 -5.18 8.29 -13.53
CA VAL A 122 -5.81 7.72 -12.34
C VAL A 122 -4.95 8.08 -11.14
N LEU A 123 -5.46 8.93 -10.26
CA LEU A 123 -4.71 9.60 -9.21
C LEU A 123 -5.21 9.14 -7.84
N ASP A 124 -4.31 8.53 -7.05
CA ASP A 124 -4.57 8.14 -5.66
C ASP A 124 -3.41 8.68 -4.77
N PRO A 125 -3.32 10.01 -4.61
CA PRO A 125 -2.26 10.62 -3.82
C PRO A 125 -2.44 10.35 -2.33
N PRO A 126 -1.38 10.46 -1.52
CA PRO A 126 -1.52 10.52 -0.08
C PRO A 126 -2.46 11.67 0.31
N TYR A 127 -3.50 11.38 1.10
CA TYR A 127 -4.52 12.38 1.41
C TYR A 127 -3.98 13.44 2.38
N PRO A 128 -4.12 14.74 2.06
CA PRO A 128 -3.75 15.81 2.96
C PRO A 128 -4.46 15.68 4.32
N GLY A 129 -3.78 16.02 5.41
CA GLY A 129 -4.33 15.91 6.76
C GLY A 129 -4.41 14.50 7.33
N THR A 130 -4.05 13.45 6.58
CA THR A 130 -4.01 12.08 7.06
C THR A 130 -2.62 11.69 7.58
N LEU A 131 -2.56 10.59 8.38
CA LEU A 131 -1.30 10.07 8.87
C LEU A 131 -0.51 9.42 7.72
N GLN A 132 0.48 10.13 7.19
CA GLN A 132 1.33 9.67 6.09
C GLN A 132 2.56 8.87 6.55
N ASN A 133 2.62 8.45 7.82
CA ASN A 133 3.78 7.76 8.39
C ASN A 133 4.12 6.43 7.69
N SER A 134 3.17 5.85 6.96
CA SER A 134 3.39 4.63 6.18
C SER A 134 4.07 4.89 4.82
N TYR A 135 4.03 6.13 4.34
CA TYR A 135 4.56 6.53 3.03
C TYR A 135 5.92 7.20 3.14
N THR A 136 6.30 7.67 4.34
CA THR A 136 7.54 8.41 4.55
C THR A 136 8.54 7.59 5.36
N ASP A 137 9.74 7.42 4.83
CA ASP A 137 10.88 6.96 5.62
C ASP A 137 11.42 8.13 6.42
N ASN A 138 11.45 8.01 7.75
CA ASN A 138 12.16 8.85 8.72
C ASN A 138 12.70 10.19 8.17
N GLY A 139 11.80 11.13 7.86
CA GLY A 139 12.19 12.47 7.40
C GLY A 139 12.11 12.72 5.88
N SER A 140 11.69 11.73 5.08
CA SER A 140 11.34 12.02 3.69
C SER A 140 10.14 12.98 3.63
N GLN A 141 10.16 13.83 2.62
CA GLN A 141 9.18 14.89 2.43
C GLN A 141 7.77 14.29 2.37
N ARG A 142 6.89 14.74 3.25
CA ARG A 142 5.49 14.37 3.22
C ARG A 142 4.83 15.03 2.01
N PHE A 143 3.86 14.35 1.42
CA PHE A 143 2.98 14.97 0.43
C PHE A 143 2.15 16.05 1.11
N SER A 144 2.43 17.32 0.77
CA SER A 144 1.86 18.50 1.40
C SER A 144 0.56 18.94 0.73
N ASP A 145 -0.13 19.88 1.34
CA ASP A 145 -1.28 20.55 0.73
C ASP A 145 -0.88 21.29 -0.55
N ASP A 146 0.34 21.85 -0.60
CA ASP A 146 0.88 22.48 -1.80
C ASP A 146 1.14 21.45 -2.91
N ASP A 147 1.66 20.27 -2.57
CA ASP A 147 1.82 19.18 -3.54
C ASP A 147 0.48 18.74 -4.10
N PHE A 148 -0.54 18.64 -3.26
CA PHE A 148 -1.89 18.33 -3.70
C PHE A 148 -2.48 19.42 -4.62
N ASN A 149 -2.32 20.68 -4.26
CA ASN A 149 -2.74 21.81 -5.10
C ASN A 149 -2.01 21.82 -6.44
N ASN A 150 -0.71 21.54 -6.45
CA ASN A 150 0.08 21.41 -7.67
C ASN A 150 -0.43 20.24 -8.53
N LEU A 151 -0.68 19.08 -7.94
CA LEU A 151 -1.24 17.92 -8.65
C LEU A 151 -2.53 18.30 -9.38
N ILE A 152 -3.48 18.92 -8.67
CA ILE A 152 -4.77 19.34 -9.25
C ILE A 152 -4.61 20.41 -10.35
N SER A 153 -3.63 21.30 -10.22
CA SER A 153 -3.39 22.34 -11.22
C SER A 153 -2.72 21.84 -12.50
N MET A 154 -1.96 20.75 -12.40
CA MET A 154 -1.18 20.20 -13.51
C MET A 154 -1.96 19.15 -14.31
N VAL A 155 -2.88 18.42 -13.67
CA VAL A 155 -3.56 17.33 -14.34
C VAL A 155 -4.55 17.84 -15.39
N SER A 156 -4.45 17.31 -16.60
CA SER A 156 -5.39 17.56 -17.69
C SER A 156 -6.44 16.46 -17.79
N ARG A 157 -7.56 16.78 -18.45
CA ARG A 157 -8.62 15.77 -18.72
C ARG A 157 -8.21 14.77 -19.79
N PRO A 158 -8.73 13.53 -19.72
CA PRO A 158 -9.58 12.96 -18.67
C PRO A 158 -8.78 12.47 -17.47
N PHE A 159 -9.37 12.53 -16.26
CA PHE A 159 -8.76 11.98 -15.06
C PHE A 159 -9.79 11.41 -14.08
N ILE A 160 -9.32 10.51 -13.21
CA ILE A 160 -10.01 9.99 -12.03
C ILE A 160 -9.16 10.35 -10.81
N LEU A 161 -9.72 10.99 -9.82
CA LEU A 161 -9.05 11.37 -8.59
C LEU A 161 -9.74 10.76 -7.37
N PHE A 162 -8.99 10.02 -6.56
CA PHE A 162 -9.42 9.55 -5.25
C PHE A 162 -8.90 10.48 -4.17
N PHE A 163 -9.74 10.81 -3.19
CA PHE A 163 -9.35 11.61 -2.03
C PHE A 163 -10.27 11.33 -0.84
N SER A 164 -9.88 11.76 0.36
CA SER A 164 -10.64 11.53 1.59
C SER A 164 -11.39 12.79 2.02
N ASP A 165 -12.57 12.62 2.56
CA ASP A 165 -13.45 13.70 3.09
C ASP A 165 -13.00 14.23 4.48
N THR A 166 -11.83 13.84 4.96
CA THR A 166 -11.37 14.18 6.32
C THR A 166 -10.78 15.56 6.46
N SER A 167 -10.71 16.34 5.39
CA SER A 167 -10.05 17.66 5.39
C SER A 167 -10.93 18.71 4.72
N ASN A 168 -10.80 19.96 5.16
CA ASN A 168 -11.36 21.15 4.47
C ASN A 168 -10.92 21.25 2.99
N ILE A 169 -10.01 20.38 2.56
CA ILE A 169 -9.51 20.29 1.18
C ILE A 169 -10.56 19.71 0.25
N SER A 170 -11.47 18.84 0.75
CA SER A 170 -12.53 18.30 -0.10
C SER A 170 -13.40 19.37 -0.74
N ASP A 171 -13.78 20.39 0.02
CA ASP A 171 -14.59 21.50 -0.47
C ASP A 171 -13.79 22.37 -1.45
N GLN A 172 -12.52 22.63 -1.15
CA GLN A 172 -11.62 23.37 -2.05
C GLN A 172 -11.38 22.64 -3.37
N VAL A 173 -11.24 21.30 -3.33
CA VAL A 173 -11.09 20.47 -4.55
C VAL A 173 -12.38 20.52 -5.36
N ILE A 174 -13.52 20.32 -4.71
CA ILE A 174 -14.83 20.37 -5.37
C ILE A 174 -15.04 21.76 -5.99
N ASP A 175 -14.72 22.85 -5.28
CA ASP A 175 -14.84 24.21 -5.80
C ASP A 175 -13.92 24.48 -7.00
N LYS A 176 -12.68 24.01 -6.95
CA LYS A 176 -11.76 24.09 -8.09
C LYS A 176 -12.20 23.25 -9.29
N MET A 177 -12.93 22.16 -9.04
CA MET A 177 -13.44 21.25 -10.07
C MET A 177 -14.80 21.66 -10.63
N LYS A 178 -15.52 22.62 -10.02
CA LYS A 178 -16.80 23.15 -10.52
C LYS A 178 -16.80 23.61 -11.99
N PRO A 179 -15.72 24.16 -12.56
CA PRO A 179 -15.67 24.47 -13.99
C PRO A 179 -15.70 23.24 -14.90
N PHE A 180 -15.48 22.04 -14.34
CA PHE A 180 -15.49 20.80 -15.07
C PHE A 180 -16.90 20.20 -15.06
N ARG A 181 -17.56 20.13 -16.23
CA ARG A 181 -18.99 19.86 -16.38
C ARG A 181 -19.47 18.46 -16.06
N SER A 182 -18.62 17.56 -15.62
CA SER A 182 -19.03 16.21 -15.22
C SER A 182 -18.10 15.66 -14.15
N PHE A 183 -18.49 15.78 -12.91
CA PHE A 183 -17.91 14.98 -11.85
C PHE A 183 -19.03 14.25 -11.13
N GLU A 184 -18.82 12.97 -10.87
CA GLU A 184 -19.65 12.19 -9.99
C GLU A 184 -18.97 12.06 -8.63
N HIS A 185 -19.74 12.25 -7.60
CA HIS A 185 -19.30 12.16 -6.23
C HIS A 185 -19.69 10.78 -5.70
N CYS A 186 -18.69 9.95 -5.44
CA CYS A 186 -18.89 8.60 -4.93
C CYS A 186 -18.39 8.51 -3.50
N THR A 187 -19.21 7.99 -2.59
CA THR A 187 -18.81 7.69 -1.22
C THR A 187 -18.55 6.20 -1.08
N SER A 188 -17.38 5.84 -0.55
CA SER A 188 -17.09 4.45 -0.20
C SER A 188 -17.93 4.01 0.99
N LEU A 189 -18.54 2.84 0.89
CA LEU A 189 -19.29 2.18 1.97
C LEU A 189 -18.35 1.53 3.01
N SER A 190 -17.13 2.03 3.19
CA SER A 190 -16.24 1.47 4.20
C SER A 190 -16.79 1.75 5.60
N LYS A 191 -16.69 0.77 6.51
CA LYS A 191 -17.02 0.91 7.95
C LYS A 191 -16.04 1.82 8.70
N SER A 192 -15.17 2.53 7.99
CA SER A 192 -14.23 3.48 8.58
C SER A 192 -14.93 4.82 8.83
N LYS A 193 -14.36 5.61 9.75
CA LYS A 193 -14.78 7.00 10.00
C LYS A 193 -14.51 7.94 8.82
N TYR A 194 -13.89 7.44 7.76
CA TYR A 194 -13.44 8.21 6.61
C TYR A 194 -14.30 7.86 5.42
N ILE A 195 -14.73 8.87 4.71
CA ILE A 195 -15.48 8.75 3.45
C ILE A 195 -14.46 9.01 2.34
N ASP A 196 -14.19 7.99 1.54
CA ASP A 196 -13.39 8.16 0.34
C ASP A 196 -14.29 8.73 -0.77
N LYS A 197 -13.78 9.73 -1.47
CA LYS A 197 -14.46 10.39 -2.58
C LYS A 197 -13.72 10.12 -3.88
N MET A 198 -14.46 10.02 -4.96
CA MET A 198 -13.92 9.91 -6.31
C MET A 198 -14.49 11.03 -7.16
N ILE A 199 -13.62 11.72 -7.90
CA ILE A 199 -14.00 12.66 -8.93
C ILE A 199 -13.47 12.13 -10.26
N HIS A 200 -14.30 12.14 -11.28
CA HIS A 200 -13.86 11.83 -12.64
C HIS A 200 -14.34 12.89 -13.62
N THR A 201 -13.58 13.05 -14.68
CA THR A 201 -13.92 13.92 -15.82
C THR A 201 -13.87 13.05 -17.07
N VAL A 202 -14.96 13.00 -17.78
CA VAL A 202 -15.04 12.34 -19.10
C VAL A 202 -15.09 13.41 -20.18
#